data_17152e116dfcf8da2a5166445dd9f5bf
#
_entry.id   17152e116dfcf8da2a5166445dd9f5bf
#
_cell.length_a   1.000
_cell.length_b   1.000
_cell.length_c   1.000
_cell.angle_alpha   90.00
_cell.angle_beta   90.00
_cell.angle_gamma   90.00
#
_symmetry.space_group_name_H-M   'P 1'
#
loop_
_entity.id
_entity.type
_entity.pdbx_description
1 polymer ?
#
loop_
_entity_poly.entity_id
_entity_poly.type
_entity_poly.pdbx_seq_one_letter_code
_entity_poly.pdbx_strand_id
1 'polypeptide(L)'
;KMANTVYKLSMIGILGLIIFGGFMAINGYNSDIYPLDRMRGHFDGIIGSSDPETIRAHLLAIQLDLEPMLEKLPETTDINSQIISKNPVWLFATESTNFIRIQNDVNSMLQSVDTISTIPQDNSAYHTGMLDINDRASLLRLNIMDATPYMYVSIANVFSSIIWIAVIIGIFTALKRKRTQLKESDTIGV
;
A
#
# COMPACT_ATOMS: atom_id res chain seq x y z
N LYS A 1 25.85 22.68 34.15
CA LYS A 1 24.96 21.53 34.36
C LYS A 1 23.67 21.62 33.54
N MET A 2 23.00 22.78 33.45
CA MET A 2 21.74 22.98 32.70
C MET A 2 21.86 22.67 31.18
N ALA A 3 22.94 23.10 30.50
CA ALA A 3 23.15 22.88 29.08
C ALA A 3 23.20 21.38 28.71
N ASN A 4 23.80 20.57 29.57
CA ASN A 4 23.90 19.11 29.35
C ASN A 4 22.54 18.41 29.50
N THR A 5 21.66 18.90 30.37
CA THR A 5 20.30 18.37 30.57
C THR A 5 19.42 18.67 29.35
N VAL A 6 19.48 19.90 28.81
CA VAL A 6 18.71 20.29 27.61
C VAL A 6 19.17 19.50 26.40
N TYR A 7 20.47 19.28 26.25
CA TYR A 7 21.01 18.46 25.16
C TYR A 7 20.52 17.00 25.24
N LYS A 8 20.57 16.40 26.44
CA LYS A 8 20.06 15.03 26.65
C LYS A 8 18.57 14.92 26.36
N LEU A 9 17.77 15.91 26.79
CA LEU A 9 16.32 15.93 26.54
C LEU A 9 15.99 16.03 25.05
N SER A 10 16.77 16.84 24.31
CA SER A 10 16.62 16.98 22.87
C SER A 10 17.00 15.72 22.10
N MET A 11 18.03 15.00 22.53
CA MET A 11 18.42 13.71 21.96
C MET A 11 17.34 12.65 22.18
N ILE A 12 16.73 12.63 23.37
CA ILE A 12 15.59 11.75 23.67
C ILE A 12 14.39 12.09 22.76
N GLY A 13 14.12 13.39 22.55
CA GLY A 13 13.06 13.85 21.66
C GLY A 13 13.29 13.42 20.18
N ILE A 14 14.52 13.53 19.67
CA ILE A 14 14.88 13.09 18.33
C ILE A 14 14.72 11.57 18.22
N LEU A 15 15.19 10.80 19.21
CA LEU A 15 15.03 9.35 19.23
C LEU A 15 13.55 8.95 19.22
N GLY A 16 12.72 9.64 20.02
CA GLY A 16 11.27 9.44 20.01
C GLY A 16 10.62 9.69 18.66
N LEU A 17 11.04 10.76 17.96
CA LEU A 17 10.57 11.07 16.61
C LEU A 17 10.98 10.01 15.59
N ILE A 18 12.21 9.48 15.68
CA ILE A 18 12.67 8.39 14.78
C ILE A 18 11.84 7.13 15.00
N ILE A 19 11.61 6.75 16.26
CA ILE A 19 10.78 5.58 16.61
C ILE A 19 9.34 5.78 16.10
N PHE A 20 8.76 6.97 16.32
CA PHE A 20 7.42 7.30 15.85
C PHE A 20 7.32 7.25 14.31
N GLY A 21 8.31 7.80 13.59
CA GLY A 21 8.37 7.73 12.13
C GLY A 21 8.46 6.28 11.63
N GLY A 22 9.26 5.44 12.28
CA GLY A 22 9.34 4.00 11.99
C GLY A 22 8.00 3.30 12.20
N PHE A 23 7.30 3.59 13.30
CA PHE A 23 5.98 3.04 13.57
C PHE A 23 4.96 3.45 12.49
N MET A 24 4.94 4.72 12.09
CA MET A 24 4.06 5.22 11.04
C MET A 24 4.36 4.57 9.69
N ALA A 25 5.64 4.37 9.35
CA ALA A 25 6.03 3.68 8.12
C ALA A 25 5.57 2.22 8.09
N ILE A 26 5.72 1.49 9.20
CA ILE A 26 5.24 0.10 9.32
C ILE A 26 3.71 0.05 9.21
N ASN A 27 3.01 0.97 9.85
CA ASN A 27 1.56 1.02 9.78
C ASN A 27 1.06 1.32 8.36
N GLY A 28 1.70 2.28 7.67
CA GLY A 28 1.40 2.58 6.26
C GLY A 28 1.69 1.40 5.33
N TYR A 29 2.80 0.68 5.55
CA TYR A 29 3.09 -0.54 4.81
C TYR A 29 1.99 -1.59 5.01
N ASN A 30 1.63 -1.86 6.26
CA ASN A 30 0.62 -2.88 6.58
C ASN A 30 -0.77 -2.54 6.03
N SER A 31 -1.13 -1.25 5.98
CA SER A 31 -2.46 -0.82 5.52
C SER A 31 -2.59 -0.73 4.00
N ASP A 32 -1.50 -0.40 3.30
CA ASP A 32 -1.57 -0.01 1.90
C ASP A 32 -0.78 -0.94 0.96
N ILE A 33 0.34 -1.48 1.42
CA ILE A 33 1.27 -2.25 0.59
C ILE A 33 1.12 -3.75 0.83
N TYR A 34 1.05 -4.16 2.08
CA TYR A 34 0.99 -5.57 2.45
C TYR A 34 -0.18 -6.33 1.82
N PRO A 35 -1.42 -5.77 1.71
CA PRO A 35 -2.50 -6.43 0.97
C PRO A 35 -2.16 -6.65 -0.51
N LEU A 36 -1.45 -5.72 -1.16
CA LEU A 36 -1.03 -5.87 -2.56
C LEU A 36 0.00 -6.99 -2.73
N ASP A 37 0.98 -7.08 -1.82
CA ASP A 37 1.96 -8.17 -1.82
C ASP A 37 1.29 -9.53 -1.63
N ARG A 38 0.28 -9.63 -0.76
CA ARG A 38 -0.52 -10.84 -0.57
C ARG A 38 -1.30 -11.21 -1.82
N MET A 39 -2.03 -10.26 -2.41
CA MET A 39 -2.76 -10.47 -3.67
C MET A 39 -1.83 -10.97 -4.78
N ARG A 40 -0.64 -10.38 -4.91
CA ARG A 40 0.37 -10.83 -5.86
C ARG A 40 0.75 -12.30 -5.61
N GLY A 41 1.01 -12.70 -4.35
CA GLY A 41 1.30 -14.08 -3.99
C GLY A 41 0.16 -15.04 -4.33
N HIS A 42 -1.09 -14.62 -4.14
CA HIS A 42 -2.25 -15.40 -4.53
C HIS A 42 -2.38 -15.53 -6.06
N PHE A 43 -2.12 -14.48 -6.83
CA PHE A 43 -2.08 -14.59 -8.30
C PHE A 43 -0.95 -15.52 -8.77
N ASP A 44 0.23 -15.49 -8.14
CA ASP A 44 1.31 -16.46 -8.42
C ASP A 44 0.85 -17.90 -8.13
N GLY A 45 0.06 -18.11 -7.06
CA GLY A 45 -0.53 -19.41 -6.74
C GLY A 45 -1.56 -19.88 -7.77
N ILE A 46 -2.36 -18.99 -8.34
CA ILE A 46 -3.32 -19.29 -9.41
C ILE A 46 -2.56 -19.72 -10.68
N ILE A 47 -1.57 -18.95 -11.11
CA ILE A 47 -0.78 -19.20 -12.33
C ILE A 47 -0.05 -20.56 -12.23
N GLY A 48 0.39 -20.96 -11.03
CA GLY A 48 1.05 -22.24 -10.81
C GLY A 48 0.11 -23.44 -10.62
N SER A 49 -1.22 -23.23 -10.56
CA SER A 49 -2.20 -24.27 -10.25
C SER A 49 -2.92 -24.79 -11.49
N SER A 50 -3.17 -26.09 -11.49
CA SER A 50 -4.08 -26.76 -12.44
C SER A 50 -5.37 -27.27 -11.78
N ASP A 51 -5.57 -26.98 -10.49
CA ASP A 51 -6.71 -27.41 -9.71
C ASP A 51 -7.70 -26.27 -9.48
N PRO A 52 -8.96 -26.36 -9.97
CA PRO A 52 -9.96 -25.32 -9.81
C PRO A 52 -10.25 -24.95 -8.36
N GLU A 53 -10.23 -25.92 -7.43
CA GLU A 53 -10.49 -25.63 -6.01
C GLU A 53 -9.38 -24.79 -5.38
N THR A 54 -8.14 -25.09 -5.71
CA THR A 54 -6.98 -24.28 -5.28
C THR A 54 -7.08 -22.87 -5.86
N ILE A 55 -7.40 -22.73 -7.15
CA ILE A 55 -7.59 -21.41 -7.80
C ILE A 55 -8.72 -20.64 -7.12
N ARG A 56 -9.85 -21.28 -6.84
CA ARG A 56 -10.98 -20.69 -6.14
C ARG A 56 -10.58 -20.16 -4.76
N ALA A 57 -9.82 -20.94 -3.99
CA ALA A 57 -9.35 -20.53 -2.68
C ALA A 57 -8.45 -19.28 -2.76
N HIS A 58 -7.56 -19.20 -3.74
CA HIS A 58 -6.72 -18.02 -3.97
C HIS A 58 -7.55 -16.80 -4.39
N LEU A 59 -8.54 -16.95 -5.27
CA LEU A 59 -9.42 -15.85 -5.69
C LEU A 59 -10.25 -15.29 -4.53
N LEU A 60 -10.76 -16.15 -3.65
CA LEU A 60 -11.45 -15.72 -2.44
C LEU A 60 -10.53 -14.97 -1.47
N ALA A 61 -9.28 -15.42 -1.34
CA ALA A 61 -8.28 -14.71 -0.52
C ALA A 61 -7.96 -13.31 -1.10
N ILE A 62 -7.88 -13.18 -2.44
CA ILE A 62 -7.72 -11.88 -3.11
C ILE A 62 -8.91 -10.96 -2.82
N GLN A 63 -10.15 -11.46 -2.81
CA GLN A 63 -11.32 -10.64 -2.45
C GLN A 63 -11.20 -10.07 -1.03
N LEU A 64 -10.75 -10.87 -0.06
CA LEU A 64 -10.54 -10.41 1.30
C LEU A 64 -9.43 -9.34 1.40
N ASP A 65 -8.38 -9.46 0.60
CA ASP A 65 -7.29 -8.49 0.56
C ASP A 65 -7.68 -7.19 -0.18
N LEU A 66 -8.67 -7.25 -1.09
CA LEU A 66 -9.23 -6.08 -1.77
C LEU A 66 -10.18 -5.26 -0.89
N GLU A 67 -10.88 -5.88 0.05
CA GLU A 67 -11.90 -5.23 0.87
C GLU A 67 -11.40 -3.94 1.55
N PRO A 68 -10.24 -3.91 2.23
CA PRO A 68 -9.73 -2.68 2.84
C PRO A 68 -9.39 -1.58 1.83
N MET A 69 -9.09 -1.94 0.57
CA MET A 69 -8.82 -0.98 -0.50
C MET A 69 -10.10 -0.35 -1.03
N LEU A 70 -11.17 -1.13 -1.09
CA LEU A 70 -12.49 -0.69 -1.56
C LEU A 70 -13.19 0.19 -0.52
N GLU A 71 -13.06 -0.10 0.78
CA GLU A 71 -13.61 0.72 1.85
C GLU A 71 -13.05 2.16 1.88
N LYS A 72 -11.82 2.34 1.38
CA LYS A 72 -11.19 3.66 1.26
C LYS A 72 -11.70 4.48 0.06
N LEU A 73 -12.53 3.88 -0.80
CA LEU A 73 -13.13 4.59 -1.93
C LEU A 73 -14.28 5.48 -1.45
N PRO A 74 -14.40 6.73 -1.94
CA PRO A 74 -15.57 7.54 -1.64
C PRO A 74 -16.82 6.86 -2.20
N GLU A 75 -17.91 6.85 -1.43
CA GLU A 75 -19.22 6.43 -1.90
C GLU A 75 -19.68 7.36 -3.04
N THR A 76 -19.40 6.99 -4.28
CA THR A 76 -19.97 7.66 -5.44
C THR A 76 -21.08 6.82 -6.01
N THR A 77 -22.31 7.32 -5.83
CA THR A 77 -23.58 6.70 -6.18
C THR A 77 -23.91 6.77 -7.68
N ASP A 78 -22.95 6.97 -8.58
CA ASP A 78 -23.23 7.10 -10.02
C ASP A 78 -22.69 5.93 -10.83
N ILE A 79 -23.61 4.98 -11.11
CA ILE A 79 -23.39 3.75 -11.86
C ILE A 79 -23.04 3.97 -13.35
N ASN A 80 -23.14 5.17 -13.89
CA ASN A 80 -23.02 5.47 -15.33
C ASN A 80 -21.86 6.35 -15.75
N SER A 81 -21.01 6.78 -14.85
CA SER A 81 -19.79 7.48 -15.24
C SER A 81 -18.65 6.46 -15.32
N GLN A 82 -17.96 6.43 -16.45
CA GLN A 82 -16.58 5.94 -16.54
C GLN A 82 -15.72 6.81 -15.60
N ILE A 83 -15.96 6.64 -14.32
CA ILE A 83 -15.23 7.35 -13.29
C ILE A 83 -13.91 6.63 -13.19
N ILE A 84 -12.90 7.22 -13.79
CA ILE A 84 -11.58 7.21 -13.23
C ILE A 84 -11.82 7.60 -11.78
N SER A 85 -11.92 6.62 -10.89
CA SER A 85 -12.18 6.84 -9.48
C SER A 85 -11.14 7.83 -9.00
N LYS A 86 -11.55 9.08 -8.75
CA LYS A 86 -10.73 10.04 -8.03
C LYS A 86 -10.65 9.51 -6.61
N ASN A 87 -9.77 8.54 -6.43
CA ASN A 87 -9.51 8.04 -5.11
C ASN A 87 -8.77 9.14 -4.34
N PRO A 88 -9.40 9.81 -3.36
CA PRO A 88 -8.76 10.89 -2.62
C PRO A 88 -7.57 10.42 -1.79
N VAL A 89 -7.38 9.12 -1.64
CA VAL A 89 -6.25 8.54 -0.91
C VAL A 89 -4.97 8.51 -1.75
N TRP A 90 -5.10 8.41 -3.08
CA TRP A 90 -3.95 8.33 -3.98
C TRP A 90 -3.68 9.67 -4.66
N LEU A 91 -2.40 10.06 -4.74
CA LEU A 91 -2.00 11.29 -5.42
C LEU A 91 -2.22 11.15 -6.93
N PHE A 92 -2.09 9.93 -7.47
CA PHE A 92 -2.25 9.62 -8.87
C PHE A 92 -3.20 8.42 -9.04
N ALA A 93 -4.32 8.66 -9.75
CA ALA A 93 -5.19 7.58 -10.19
C ALA A 93 -4.69 7.05 -11.54
N THR A 94 -4.47 5.73 -11.63
CA THR A 94 -4.07 5.03 -12.83
C THR A 94 -5.03 3.86 -13.08
N GLU A 95 -5.00 3.28 -14.28
CA GLU A 95 -5.74 2.04 -14.56
C GLU A 95 -5.38 0.91 -13.59
N SER A 96 -4.11 0.85 -13.17
CA SER A 96 -3.61 -0.17 -12.24
C SER A 96 -4.12 0.02 -10.81
N THR A 97 -4.49 1.25 -10.41
CA THR A 97 -5.08 1.54 -9.09
C THR A 97 -6.61 1.50 -9.08
N ASN A 98 -7.24 1.05 -10.16
CA ASN A 98 -8.68 0.85 -10.22
C ASN A 98 -9.10 -0.48 -9.56
N PHE A 99 -9.18 -0.49 -8.24
CA PHE A 99 -9.51 -1.69 -7.45
C PHE A 99 -10.92 -2.20 -7.69
N ILE A 100 -11.88 -1.35 -8.10
CA ILE A 100 -13.23 -1.79 -8.50
C ILE A 100 -13.14 -2.67 -9.76
N ARG A 101 -12.32 -2.28 -10.76
CA ARG A 101 -12.10 -3.10 -11.95
C ARG A 101 -11.46 -4.44 -11.58
N ILE A 102 -10.42 -4.41 -10.74
CA ILE A 102 -9.76 -5.63 -10.27
C ILE A 102 -10.76 -6.55 -9.55
N GLN A 103 -11.64 -6.00 -8.70
CA GLN A 103 -12.68 -6.78 -8.04
C GLN A 103 -13.65 -7.42 -9.04
N ASN A 104 -14.09 -6.67 -10.04
CA ASN A 104 -14.98 -7.20 -11.08
C ASN A 104 -14.32 -8.32 -11.90
N ASP A 105 -13.03 -8.16 -12.22
CA ASP A 105 -12.26 -9.19 -12.91
C ASP A 105 -12.11 -10.45 -12.05
N VAL A 106 -11.81 -10.32 -10.75
CA VAL A 106 -11.73 -11.43 -9.80
C VAL A 106 -13.07 -12.14 -9.67
N ASN A 107 -14.19 -11.40 -9.56
CA ASN A 107 -15.54 -11.97 -9.52
C ASN A 107 -15.87 -12.75 -10.80
N SER A 108 -15.50 -12.22 -11.96
CA SER A 108 -15.67 -12.89 -13.24
C SER A 108 -14.81 -14.16 -13.34
N MET A 109 -13.60 -14.15 -12.80
CA MET A 109 -12.74 -15.35 -12.73
C MET A 109 -13.33 -16.41 -11.82
N LEU A 110 -13.91 -16.04 -10.66
CA LEU A 110 -14.61 -16.99 -9.77
C LEU A 110 -15.74 -17.69 -10.51
N GLN A 111 -16.59 -16.95 -11.25
CA GLN A 111 -17.66 -17.54 -12.04
C GLN A 111 -17.11 -18.49 -13.12
N SER A 112 -15.99 -18.14 -13.73
CA SER A 112 -15.32 -19.01 -14.73
C SER A 112 -14.80 -20.29 -14.09
N VAL A 113 -14.18 -20.22 -12.90
CA VAL A 113 -13.72 -21.39 -12.15
C VAL A 113 -14.88 -22.30 -11.76
N ASP A 114 -15.98 -21.73 -11.24
CA ASP A 114 -17.17 -22.49 -10.87
C ASP A 114 -17.77 -23.22 -12.10
N THR A 115 -17.74 -22.60 -13.27
CA THR A 115 -18.17 -23.23 -14.55
C THR A 115 -17.22 -24.36 -14.96
N ILE A 116 -15.90 -24.11 -14.96
CA ILE A 116 -14.89 -25.07 -15.38
C ILE A 116 -14.87 -26.30 -14.47
N SER A 117 -15.11 -26.13 -13.17
CA SER A 117 -15.14 -27.23 -12.21
C SER A 117 -16.23 -28.28 -12.52
N THR A 118 -17.25 -27.90 -13.31
CA THR A 118 -18.31 -28.83 -13.76
C THR A 118 -17.95 -29.58 -15.04
N ILE A 119 -16.86 -29.20 -15.72
CA ILE A 119 -16.45 -29.80 -17.01
C ILE A 119 -15.45 -30.93 -16.72
N PRO A 120 -15.60 -32.10 -17.38
CA PRO A 120 -14.61 -33.17 -17.26
C PRO A 120 -13.19 -32.71 -17.70
N GLN A 121 -12.16 -33.12 -16.97
CA GLN A 121 -10.79 -32.66 -17.18
C GLN A 121 -10.18 -33.07 -18.51
N ASP A 122 -10.69 -34.13 -19.14
CA ASP A 122 -10.28 -34.59 -20.47
C ASP A 122 -10.90 -33.78 -21.62
N ASN A 123 -11.81 -32.86 -21.29
CA ASN A 123 -12.47 -31.99 -22.26
C ASN A 123 -11.56 -30.81 -22.66
N SER A 124 -11.51 -30.51 -23.97
CA SER A 124 -10.74 -29.35 -24.47
C SER A 124 -11.24 -28.01 -23.91
N ALA A 125 -12.55 -27.88 -23.59
CA ALA A 125 -13.13 -26.69 -22.96
C ALA A 125 -12.56 -26.46 -21.55
N TYR A 126 -12.30 -27.54 -20.77
CA TYR A 126 -11.64 -27.44 -19.49
C TYR A 126 -10.24 -26.81 -19.63
N HIS A 127 -9.42 -27.34 -20.53
CA HIS A 127 -8.06 -26.83 -20.75
C HIS A 127 -8.05 -25.39 -21.25
N THR A 128 -8.95 -25.05 -22.18
CA THR A 128 -9.07 -23.67 -22.69
C THR A 128 -9.49 -22.70 -21.57
N GLY A 129 -10.46 -23.09 -20.74
CA GLY A 129 -10.90 -22.28 -19.63
C GLY A 129 -9.81 -22.08 -18.56
N MET A 130 -9.03 -23.12 -18.26
CA MET A 130 -7.89 -23.01 -17.32
C MET A 130 -6.79 -22.10 -17.86
N LEU A 131 -6.50 -22.13 -19.17
CA LEU A 131 -5.56 -21.21 -19.80
C LEU A 131 -6.05 -19.76 -19.71
N ASP A 132 -7.34 -19.50 -20.00
CA ASP A 132 -7.93 -18.15 -19.87
C ASP A 132 -7.78 -17.61 -18.45
N ILE A 133 -8.06 -18.43 -17.42
CA ILE A 133 -7.88 -18.04 -16.03
C ILE A 133 -6.42 -17.69 -15.73
N ASN A 134 -5.46 -18.50 -16.17
CA ASN A 134 -4.04 -18.24 -15.96
C ASN A 134 -3.57 -16.96 -16.66
N ASP A 135 -4.01 -16.70 -17.88
CA ASP A 135 -3.69 -15.49 -18.61
C ASP A 135 -4.26 -14.24 -17.92
N ARG A 136 -5.51 -14.30 -17.47
CA ARG A 136 -6.15 -13.22 -16.71
C ARG A 136 -5.48 -12.99 -15.37
N ALA A 137 -5.11 -14.05 -14.64
CA ALA A 137 -4.36 -13.95 -13.40
C ALA A 137 -3.00 -13.27 -13.61
N SER A 138 -2.31 -13.60 -14.72
CA SER A 138 -1.03 -13.00 -15.09
C SER A 138 -1.18 -11.49 -15.35
N LEU A 139 -2.23 -11.07 -16.06
CA LEU A 139 -2.51 -9.66 -16.32
C LEU A 139 -2.86 -8.89 -15.04
N LEU A 140 -3.68 -9.47 -14.17
CA LEU A 140 -4.04 -8.84 -12.89
C LEU A 140 -2.84 -8.74 -11.95
N ARG A 141 -1.98 -9.75 -11.93
CA ARG A 141 -0.71 -9.73 -11.20
C ARG A 141 0.17 -8.56 -11.64
N LEU A 142 0.31 -8.32 -12.94
CA LEU A 142 1.05 -7.17 -13.48
C LEU A 142 0.40 -5.84 -13.06
N ASN A 143 -0.93 -5.74 -13.13
CA ASN A 143 -1.65 -4.56 -12.66
C ASN A 143 -1.37 -4.26 -11.17
N ILE A 144 -1.36 -5.28 -10.31
CA ILE A 144 -1.02 -5.10 -8.88
C ILE A 144 0.44 -4.65 -8.71
N MET A 145 1.37 -5.20 -9.49
CA MET A 145 2.77 -4.75 -9.47
C MET A 145 2.90 -3.30 -9.89
N ASP A 146 2.18 -2.87 -10.93
CA ASP A 146 2.19 -1.50 -11.42
C ASP A 146 1.48 -0.54 -10.44
N ALA A 147 0.49 -1.00 -9.68
CA ALA A 147 -0.19 -0.21 -8.66
C ALA A 147 0.71 0.06 -7.44
N THR A 148 1.58 -0.87 -7.05
CA THR A 148 2.36 -0.83 -5.82
C THR A 148 3.15 0.47 -5.62
N PRO A 149 3.90 1.02 -6.61
CA PRO A 149 4.62 2.28 -6.44
C PRO A 149 3.72 3.47 -6.09
N TYR A 150 2.50 3.51 -6.65
CA TYR A 150 1.56 4.60 -6.40
C TYR A 150 0.97 4.57 -4.99
N MET A 151 0.94 3.40 -4.35
CA MET A 151 0.46 3.24 -2.98
C MET A 151 1.39 3.89 -1.95
N TYR A 152 2.71 3.92 -2.22
CA TYR A 152 3.67 4.64 -1.37
C TYR A 152 3.46 6.16 -1.41
N VAL A 153 2.88 6.69 -2.49
CA VAL A 153 2.67 8.12 -2.71
C VAL A 153 1.21 8.50 -2.42
N SER A 154 0.66 8.02 -1.30
CA SER A 154 -0.64 8.48 -0.83
C SER A 154 -0.54 9.92 -0.30
N ILE A 155 -1.64 10.69 -0.40
CA ILE A 155 -1.71 12.06 0.14
C ILE A 155 -1.31 12.06 1.62
N ALA A 156 -1.83 11.11 2.40
CA ALA A 156 -1.54 10.99 3.83
C ALA A 156 -0.05 10.74 4.10
N ASN A 157 0.59 9.84 3.33
CA ASN A 157 2.01 9.51 3.47
C ASN A 157 2.90 10.70 3.10
N VAL A 158 2.57 11.43 2.03
CA VAL A 158 3.32 12.62 1.61
C VAL A 158 3.23 13.73 2.66
N PHE A 159 2.02 14.08 3.12
CA PHE A 159 1.84 15.10 4.16
C PHE A 159 2.51 14.70 5.47
N SER A 160 2.35 13.47 5.92
CA SER A 160 3.00 12.97 7.16
C SER A 160 4.52 13.04 7.05
N SER A 161 5.09 12.67 5.90
CA SER A 161 6.53 12.74 5.64
C SER A 161 7.04 14.17 5.64
N ILE A 162 6.33 15.11 5.01
CA ILE A 162 6.69 16.54 4.99
C ILE A 162 6.68 17.11 6.40
N ILE A 163 5.61 16.86 7.19
CA ILE A 163 5.49 17.33 8.57
C ILE A 163 6.63 16.75 9.41
N TRP A 164 6.90 15.46 9.29
CA TRP A 164 7.94 14.78 10.05
C TRP A 164 9.34 15.36 9.75
N ILE A 165 9.68 15.56 8.47
CA ILE A 165 10.94 16.18 8.03
C ILE A 165 11.03 17.62 8.56
N ALA A 166 9.96 18.42 8.46
CA ALA A 166 9.93 19.80 8.95
C ALA A 166 10.18 19.88 10.47
N VAL A 167 9.60 18.96 11.24
CA VAL A 167 9.80 18.88 12.70
C VAL A 167 11.26 18.54 13.02
N ILE A 168 11.87 17.57 12.33
CA ILE A 168 13.29 17.20 12.52
C ILE A 168 14.21 18.39 12.22
N ILE A 169 14.00 19.06 11.07
CA ILE A 169 14.78 20.23 10.67
C ILE A 169 14.61 21.37 11.70
N GLY A 170 13.39 21.60 12.17
CA GLY A 170 13.09 22.61 13.19
C GLY A 170 13.85 22.36 14.50
N ILE A 171 13.79 21.13 15.00
CA ILE A 171 14.51 20.73 16.23
C ILE A 171 16.03 20.89 16.04
N PHE A 172 16.55 20.40 14.91
CA PHE A 172 18.01 20.49 14.62
C PHE A 172 18.49 21.96 14.55
N THR A 173 17.69 22.81 13.90
CA THR A 173 18.00 24.25 13.79
C THR A 173 17.95 24.95 15.14
N ALA A 174 16.94 24.63 15.98
CA ALA A 174 16.84 25.15 17.33
C ALA A 174 18.05 24.75 18.21
N LEU A 175 18.47 23.49 18.12
CA LEU A 175 19.64 22.99 18.84
C LEU A 175 20.93 23.68 18.38
N LYS A 176 21.11 23.88 17.08
CA LYS A 176 22.28 24.57 16.53
C LYS A 176 22.33 26.02 17.01
N ARG A 177 21.22 26.77 16.96
CA ARG A 177 21.15 28.16 17.46
C ARG A 177 21.50 28.24 18.93
N LYS A 178 20.96 27.35 19.75
CA LYS A 178 21.22 27.34 21.20
C LYS A 178 22.69 27.05 21.51
N ARG A 179 23.33 26.15 20.75
CA ARG A 179 24.77 25.85 20.88
C ARG A 179 25.63 27.05 20.54
N THR A 180 25.28 27.84 19.51
CA THR A 180 25.99 29.05 19.13
C THR A 180 25.91 30.13 20.21
N GLN A 181 24.70 30.39 20.75
CA GLN A 181 24.46 31.33 21.83
C GLN A 181 25.27 30.99 23.11
N LEU A 182 25.35 29.71 23.48
CA LEU A 182 26.14 29.27 24.63
C LEU A 182 27.64 29.52 24.44
N LYS A 183 28.17 29.32 23.22
CA LYS A 183 29.58 29.61 22.89
C LYS A 183 29.90 31.10 22.95
N GLU A 184 28.99 31.95 22.45
CA GLU A 184 29.16 33.40 22.50
C GLU A 184 29.14 33.93 23.95
N SER A 185 28.25 33.40 24.79
CA SER A 185 28.15 33.74 26.21
C SER A 185 29.42 33.35 26.99
N ASP A 186 30.03 32.20 26.67
CA ASP A 186 31.28 31.74 27.30
C ASP A 186 32.49 32.57 26.87
N THR A 187 32.44 33.23 25.68
CA THR A 187 33.54 34.06 25.13
C THR A 187 33.49 35.50 25.67
N ILE A 188 32.33 36.00 26.06
CA ILE A 188 32.15 37.37 26.58
C ILE A 188 32.30 37.41 28.12
N GLY A 189 32.32 36.28 28.79
CA GLY A 189 32.41 36.15 30.25
C GLY A 189 33.87 36.00 30.80
N VAL A 190 34.90 36.28 29.97
CA VAL A 190 36.30 36.30 30.42
C VAL A 190 36.81 37.71 30.60
#